data_6488bed0581db88562d6cd365d853134
#
_entry.id   6488bed0581db88562d6cd365d853134
#
_cell.length_a   1.000
_cell.length_b   1.000
_cell.length_c   1.000
_cell.angle_alpha   90.00
_cell.angle_beta   90.00
_cell.angle_gamma   90.00
#
_symmetry.space_group_name_H-M   'P 1'
#
loop_
_entity.id
_entity.type
_entity.pdbx_description
1 polymer ?
#
loop_
_entity_poly.entity_id
_entity_poly.type
_entity_poly.pdbx_seq_one_letter_code
_entity_poly.pdbx_strand_id
1 'polypeptide(L)'
;MTVENIKALLDVCYQAKRVRELLPALPKGVTSSYIHYLDTIEHLEQRGVRVKVSDISDALDIPRPGVTRTVKEMETGGYLQKAASEEDGRITY
;
A
#
# COMPACT_ATOMS: atom_id res chain seq x y z
N MET A 1 -30.30 3.11 -12.37
CA MET A 1 -29.96 2.37 -11.15
C MET A 1 -31.26 2.07 -10.39
N THR A 2 -31.50 0.82 -10.06
CA THR A 2 -32.71 0.42 -9.34
C THR A 2 -32.51 0.56 -7.82
N VAL A 3 -33.62 0.63 -7.08
CA VAL A 3 -33.57 0.66 -5.61
C VAL A 3 -32.87 -0.59 -5.05
N GLU A 4 -33.10 -1.73 -5.67
CA GLU A 4 -32.46 -2.99 -5.27
C GLU A 4 -30.94 -2.95 -5.45
N ASN A 5 -30.45 -2.34 -6.52
CA ASN A 5 -29.03 -2.18 -6.76
C ASN A 5 -28.39 -1.23 -5.75
N ILE A 6 -29.10 -0.16 -5.39
CA ILE A 6 -28.63 0.78 -4.36
C ILE A 6 -28.56 0.08 -3.01
N LYS A 7 -29.56 -0.70 -2.64
CA LYS A 7 -29.55 -1.49 -1.41
C LYS A 7 -28.39 -2.46 -1.35
N ALA A 8 -28.15 -3.21 -2.44
CA ALA A 8 -27.06 -4.16 -2.51
C ALA A 8 -25.71 -3.46 -2.33
N LEU A 9 -25.53 -2.30 -2.95
CA LEU A 9 -24.30 -1.52 -2.82
C LEU A 9 -24.10 -1.04 -1.37
N LEU A 10 -25.15 -0.53 -0.72
CA LEU A 10 -25.08 -0.09 0.67
C LEU A 10 -24.80 -1.26 1.62
N ASP A 11 -25.38 -2.43 1.36
CA ASP A 11 -25.12 -3.63 2.16
C ASP A 11 -23.65 -4.05 2.05
N VAL A 12 -23.08 -4.03 0.86
CA VAL A 12 -21.64 -4.33 0.65
C VAL A 12 -20.78 -3.35 1.43
N CYS A 13 -21.07 -2.05 1.36
CA CYS A 13 -20.33 -1.03 2.10
C CYS A 13 -20.43 -1.24 3.60
N TYR A 14 -21.63 -1.55 4.10
CA TYR A 14 -21.86 -1.83 5.52
C TYR A 14 -21.09 -3.07 5.99
N GLN A 15 -21.12 -4.14 5.22
CA GLN A 15 -20.40 -5.37 5.52
C GLN A 15 -18.89 -5.12 5.57
N ALA A 16 -18.36 -4.37 4.59
CA ALA A 16 -16.95 -4.02 4.55
C ALA A 16 -16.53 -3.22 5.79
N LYS A 17 -17.35 -2.25 6.21
CA LYS A 17 -17.10 -1.46 7.41
C LYS A 17 -17.11 -2.34 8.66
N ARG A 18 -18.06 -3.25 8.77
CA ARG A 18 -18.19 -4.16 9.91
C ARG A 18 -17.00 -5.10 10.02
N VAL A 19 -16.55 -5.67 8.90
CA VAL A 19 -15.37 -6.52 8.85
C VAL A 19 -14.14 -5.74 9.32
N ARG A 20 -14.00 -4.49 8.88
CA ARG A 20 -12.91 -3.62 9.29
C ARG A 20 -12.90 -3.37 10.80
N GLU A 21 -14.07 -3.20 11.41
CA GLU A 21 -14.20 -3.01 12.86
C GLU A 21 -13.84 -4.27 13.65
N LEU A 22 -14.05 -5.45 13.05
CA LEU A 22 -13.76 -6.74 13.69
C LEU A 22 -12.29 -7.15 13.53
N LEU A 23 -11.52 -6.50 12.66
CA LEU A 23 -10.12 -6.83 12.46
C LEU A 23 -9.31 -6.48 13.72
N PRO A 24 -8.29 -7.31 14.06
CA PRO A 24 -7.39 -6.97 15.16
C PRO A 24 -6.71 -5.62 14.90
N ALA A 25 -6.38 -4.91 15.96
CA ALA A 25 -5.62 -3.69 15.85
C ALA A 25 -4.28 -3.99 15.15
N LEU A 26 -3.86 -3.08 14.26
CA LEU A 26 -2.58 -3.21 13.59
C LEU A 26 -1.43 -3.14 14.60
N PRO A 27 -0.32 -3.85 14.38
CA PRO A 27 0.86 -3.72 15.23
C PRO A 27 1.31 -2.26 15.34
N LYS A 28 1.90 -1.92 16.47
CA LYS A 28 2.40 -0.58 16.71
C LYS A 28 3.40 -0.17 15.62
N GLY A 29 3.21 0.99 15.03
CA GLY A 29 4.06 1.50 13.97
C GLY A 29 3.60 1.14 12.56
N VAL A 30 2.61 0.25 12.42
CA VAL A 30 2.02 -0.09 11.12
C VAL A 30 0.79 0.75 10.87
N THR A 31 0.74 1.41 9.73
CA THR A 31 -0.42 2.21 9.31
C THR A 31 -1.08 1.58 8.11
N SER A 32 -2.33 1.96 7.84
CA SER A 32 -3.06 1.45 6.67
C SER A 32 -2.38 1.83 5.35
N SER A 33 -1.62 2.92 5.32
CA SER A 33 -0.88 3.32 4.13
C SER A 33 0.24 2.33 3.79
N TYR A 34 0.83 1.66 4.76
CA TYR A 34 1.84 0.64 4.52
C TYR A 34 1.29 -0.51 3.69
N ILE A 35 0.05 -0.91 3.94
CA ILE A 35 -0.62 -1.96 3.18
C ILE A 35 -0.74 -1.55 1.70
N HIS A 36 -1.11 -0.31 1.43
CA HIS A 36 -1.20 0.21 0.07
C HIS A 36 0.16 0.22 -0.62
N TYR A 37 1.23 0.56 0.09
CA TYR A 37 2.58 0.54 -0.44
C TYR A 37 3.02 -0.89 -0.79
N LEU A 38 2.82 -1.83 0.13
CA LEU A 38 3.18 -3.24 -0.08
C LEU A 38 2.42 -3.84 -1.25
N ASP A 39 1.12 -3.56 -1.34
CA ASP A 39 0.26 -4.04 -2.41
C ASP A 39 0.71 -3.48 -3.78
N THR A 40 1.04 -2.20 -3.81
CA THR A 40 1.54 -1.54 -5.03
C THR A 40 2.88 -2.12 -5.46
N ILE A 41 3.80 -2.33 -4.54
CA ILE A 41 5.12 -2.91 -4.81
C ILE A 41 4.96 -4.32 -5.37
N GLU A 42 4.15 -5.15 -4.72
CA GLU A 42 3.87 -6.51 -5.18
C GLU A 42 3.29 -6.52 -6.59
N HIS A 43 2.31 -5.67 -6.84
CA HIS A 43 1.66 -5.56 -8.15
C HIS A 43 2.65 -5.16 -9.24
N LEU A 44 3.51 -4.19 -8.97
CA LEU A 44 4.53 -3.75 -9.92
C LEU A 44 5.60 -4.83 -10.17
N GLU A 45 6.02 -5.54 -9.13
CA GLU A 45 6.96 -6.65 -9.26
C GLU A 45 6.40 -7.78 -10.10
N GLN A 46 5.12 -8.11 -9.93
CA GLN A 46 4.45 -9.13 -10.73
C GLN A 46 4.42 -8.76 -12.22
N ARG A 47 4.46 -7.48 -12.54
CA ARG A 47 4.53 -6.99 -13.92
C ARG A 47 5.96 -6.90 -14.46
N GLY A 48 6.94 -7.33 -13.68
CA GLY A 48 8.34 -7.29 -14.08
C GLY A 48 9.04 -5.96 -13.88
N VAL A 49 8.41 -5.03 -13.16
CA VAL A 49 8.96 -3.70 -12.90
C VAL A 49 9.95 -3.76 -11.74
N ARG A 50 11.12 -3.14 -11.91
CA ARG A 50 12.05 -2.91 -10.80
C ARG A 50 11.58 -1.67 -10.05
N VAL A 51 10.93 -1.88 -8.90
CA VAL A 51 10.23 -0.82 -8.19
C VAL A 51 11.19 0.17 -7.57
N LYS A 52 10.96 1.45 -7.85
CA LYS A 52 11.69 2.59 -7.28
C LYS A 52 10.69 3.54 -6.63
N VAL A 53 11.20 4.50 -5.86
CA VAL A 53 10.34 5.52 -5.23
C VAL A 53 9.46 6.24 -6.27
N SER A 54 10.01 6.55 -7.44
CA SER A 54 9.24 7.20 -8.51
C SER A 54 8.07 6.36 -8.99
N ASP A 55 8.24 5.04 -9.05
CA ASP A 55 7.17 4.14 -9.49
C ASP A 55 6.01 4.12 -8.49
N ILE A 56 6.33 4.11 -7.20
CA ILE A 56 5.31 4.17 -6.14
C ILE A 56 4.62 5.53 -6.14
N SER A 57 5.39 6.60 -6.28
CA SER A 57 4.86 7.97 -6.36
C SER A 57 3.84 8.11 -7.49
N ASP A 58 4.18 7.59 -8.66
CA ASP A 58 3.30 7.65 -9.83
C ASP A 58 2.05 6.77 -9.65
N ALA A 59 2.22 5.57 -9.11
CA ALA A 59 1.11 4.63 -8.93
C ALA A 59 0.11 5.09 -7.88
N LEU A 60 0.56 5.71 -6.80
CA LEU A 60 -0.30 6.14 -5.69
C LEU A 60 -0.67 7.62 -5.77
N ASP A 61 -0.12 8.35 -6.75
CA ASP A 61 -0.33 9.80 -6.91
C ASP A 61 0.02 10.57 -5.63
N ILE A 62 1.17 10.24 -5.05
CA ILE A 62 1.69 10.87 -3.85
C ILE A 62 3.03 11.53 -4.19
N PRO A 63 3.29 12.77 -3.71
CA PRO A 63 4.57 13.44 -3.95
C PRO A 63 5.77 12.60 -3.47
N ARG A 64 6.85 12.61 -4.23
CA ARG A 64 8.06 11.83 -3.94
C ARG A 64 8.61 12.01 -2.51
N PRO A 65 8.66 13.23 -1.94
CA PRO A 65 9.15 13.38 -0.57
C PRO A 65 8.35 12.59 0.47
N GLY A 66 7.02 12.51 0.29
CA GLY A 66 6.16 11.72 1.16
C GLY A 66 6.42 10.22 1.01
N VAL A 67 6.59 9.75 -0.23
CA VAL A 67 6.91 8.34 -0.52
C VAL A 67 8.28 7.98 0.06
N THR A 68 9.28 8.82 -0.13
CA THR A 68 10.63 8.61 0.39
C THR A 68 10.63 8.45 1.90
N ARG A 69 9.89 9.29 2.60
CA ARG A 69 9.78 9.24 4.05
C ARG A 69 9.10 7.95 4.51
N THR A 70 7.99 7.59 3.90
CA THR A 70 7.25 6.37 4.25
C THR A 70 8.07 5.12 3.96
N VAL A 71 8.75 5.07 2.83
CA VAL A 71 9.63 3.95 2.47
C VAL A 71 10.76 3.80 3.50
N LYS A 72 11.34 4.90 3.94
CA LYS A 72 12.36 4.89 5.00
C LYS A 72 11.83 4.33 6.31
N GLU A 73 10.64 4.74 6.70
CA GLU A 73 9.97 4.22 7.90
C GLU A 73 9.72 2.72 7.80
N MET A 74 9.24 2.26 6.65
CA MET A 74 8.97 0.84 6.41
C MET A 74 10.26 0.02 6.38
N GLU A 75 11.33 0.56 5.83
CA GLU A 75 12.64 -0.08 5.83
C GLU A 75 13.18 -0.24 7.26
N THR A 76 13.08 0.81 8.06
CA THR A 76 13.47 0.80 9.47
C THR A 76 12.66 -0.23 10.26
N GLY A 77 11.38 -0.38 9.95
CA GLY A 77 10.51 -1.37 10.58
C GLY A 77 10.67 -2.80 10.06
N GLY A 78 11.51 -3.02 9.06
CA GLY A 78 11.73 -4.35 8.49
C GLY A 78 10.72 -4.80 7.46
N TYR A 79 9.83 -3.91 7.01
CA TYR A 79 8.80 -4.25 6.02
C TYR A 79 9.29 -4.19 4.58
N LEU A 80 10.35 -3.42 4.33
CA LEU A 80 10.94 -3.24 3.01
C LEU A 80 12.46 -3.36 3.10
N GLN A 81 13.06 -3.75 1.97
CA GLN A 81 14.50 -3.77 1.80
C GLN A 81 14.85 -2.99 0.54
N LYS A 82 15.90 -2.18 0.61
CA LYS A 82 16.49 -1.58 -0.58
C LYS A 82 17.48 -2.53 -1.20
N ALA A 83 17.66 -2.44 -2.52
CA ALA A 83 18.69 -3.20 -3.19
C ALA A 83 20.08 -2.83 -2.63
N ALA A 84 20.99 -3.79 -2.62
CA ALA A 84 22.34 -3.59 -2.11
C ALA A 84 23.13 -2.54 -2.89
N SER A 85 22.74 -2.28 -4.15
CA SER A 85 23.35 -1.27 -5.00
C SER A 85 22.59 0.05 -4.88
N GLU A 86 23.26 1.11 -4.45
CA GLU A 86 22.66 2.44 -4.40
C GLU A 86 22.28 2.95 -5.79
N GLU A 87 22.98 2.51 -6.83
CA GLU A 87 22.69 2.88 -8.21
C GLU A 87 21.37 2.31 -8.72
N ASP A 88 20.98 1.14 -8.22
CA ASP A 88 19.75 0.48 -8.64
C ASP A 88 18.50 1.15 -8.05
N GLY A 89 18.57 1.65 -6.83
CA GLY A 89 17.44 2.29 -6.16
C GLY A 89 16.19 1.40 -6.02
N ARG A 90 16.34 0.10 -6.25
CA ARG A 90 15.24 -0.85 -6.24
C ARG A 90 14.75 -1.10 -4.81
N ILE A 91 13.42 -1.21 -4.66
CA ILE A 91 12.76 -1.48 -3.39
C ILE A 91 12.09 -2.86 -3.47
N THR A 92 12.27 -3.68 -2.44
CA THR A 92 11.57 -4.97 -2.29
C THR A 92 11.00 -5.10 -0.88
N TYR A 93 10.07 -6.00 -0.73
CA TYR A 93 9.50 -6.31 0.59
C TYR A 93 9.79 -7.74 1.03
#